data_c197b04cafb10b7fa5cb4b937b35357a
#
_entry.id   c197b04cafb10b7fa5cb4b937b35357a
#
_cell.length_a   1.000
_cell.length_b   1.000
_cell.length_c   1.000
_cell.angle_alpha   90.00
_cell.angle_beta   90.00
_cell.angle_gamma   90.00
#
_symmetry.space_group_name_H-M   'P 1'
#
loop_
_entity.id
_entity.type
_entity.pdbx_description
1 polymer ?
#
loop_
_entity_poly.entity_id
_entity_poly.type
_entity_poly.pdbx_seq_one_letter_code
_entity_poly.pdbx_strand_id
1 'polypeptide(L)'
;MTNRTSGILMHITSLPGKFGIGTFGQSAYDFVDFLVETKQTYWQILPLTTTSYGDSPYQSFSAIAGNTHLIDFDLLVEDGLLATEDFQDVNFGDNPEKVDYALIYQVRRPILEKAVQAFLQDDKKKAAFLEFEKANSSWLTDYAEFMAIKEYFGNKALQEWEDKKVVARNEEALDKYRLELANQIDYYKVTQYFFFSQWKQLKEYANKHHIKIIGDMPIYVSADSVEVWTKPQLFKLDSERKPLYVAGVPADNFSADGQLWGNPIYDWPEHEKTSYNWWIYRIHESFKLYDVLRIDHFKGFSDFWQVDGKAEVAKVGTWEPGPGYNLFKAVKETLGDLPIIAEDLGNIDAKARKLLADCGYPGMKILEFGFFDVTGKSIDAPHRCIPNSVAYTGTHDNEVVNGWYNNLDPEQQEYVDAYSNRKPIEKVSQAMLRMLFATVSDTAIATMQDVLDLGEESRMNMPSTIGGNWEWRMKAEDLTQERKDFLTKMTLLYQRGNENHD
;
A
#
# COMPACT_ATOMS: atom_id res chain seq x y z
N MET A 1 -14.08 -25.24 12.33
CA MET A 1 -14.89 -24.03 12.11
C MET A 1 -13.96 -23.01 11.48
N THR A 2 -14.31 -22.44 10.34
CA THR A 2 -13.56 -21.33 9.79
C THR A 2 -13.70 -20.15 10.75
N ASN A 3 -12.59 -19.64 11.29
CA ASN A 3 -12.64 -18.47 12.16
C ASN A 3 -13.06 -17.26 11.30
N ARG A 4 -14.27 -16.76 11.55
CA ARG A 4 -14.74 -15.52 10.94
C ARG A 4 -13.99 -14.37 11.60
N THR A 5 -13.40 -13.50 10.79
CA THR A 5 -12.58 -12.40 11.27
C THR A 5 -13.02 -11.05 10.68
N SER A 6 -12.59 -9.98 11.29
CA SER A 6 -12.79 -8.63 10.77
C SER A 6 -11.55 -7.76 10.95
N GLY A 7 -11.53 -6.64 10.26
CA GLY A 7 -10.47 -5.65 10.34
C GLY A 7 -10.87 -4.32 9.74
N ILE A 8 -9.96 -3.36 9.85
CA ILE A 8 -10.12 -2.00 9.37
C ILE A 8 -9.00 -1.67 8.38
N LEU A 9 -9.38 -1.11 7.24
CA LEU A 9 -8.47 -0.49 6.29
C LEU A 9 -8.23 0.98 6.68
N MET A 10 -7.00 1.28 7.11
CA MET A 10 -6.56 2.63 7.49
C MET A 10 -5.07 2.76 7.23
N HIS A 11 -4.67 3.58 6.27
CA HIS A 11 -3.26 3.78 6.01
C HIS A 11 -2.58 4.63 7.09
N ILE A 12 -1.30 4.40 7.33
CA ILE A 12 -0.52 5.12 8.36
C ILE A 12 -0.56 6.63 8.12
N THR A 13 -0.44 7.10 6.87
CA THR A 13 -0.48 8.53 6.53
C THR A 13 -1.76 9.23 6.96
N SER A 14 -2.86 8.47 7.07
CA SER A 14 -4.18 8.96 7.44
C SER A 14 -4.43 9.02 8.95
N LEU A 15 -3.49 8.55 9.77
CA LEU A 15 -3.58 8.68 11.22
C LEU A 15 -3.46 10.15 11.66
N PRO A 16 -4.11 10.54 12.77
CA PRO A 16 -3.95 11.88 13.33
C PRO A 16 -2.51 12.12 13.80
N GLY A 17 -2.11 13.36 13.91
CA GLY A 17 -0.77 13.70 14.42
C GLY A 17 -0.34 15.12 14.07
N LYS A 18 0.66 15.61 14.79
CA LYS A 18 1.16 17.00 14.73
C LYS A 18 2.19 17.22 13.61
N PHE A 19 2.63 16.17 12.92
CA PHE A 19 3.71 16.25 11.92
C PHE A 19 3.21 16.36 10.48
N GLY A 20 1.95 16.80 10.28
CA GLY A 20 1.35 17.03 8.96
C GLY A 20 0.98 15.76 8.19
N ILE A 21 1.39 14.60 8.67
CA ILE A 21 1.13 13.27 8.13
C ILE A 21 1.09 12.27 9.29
N GLY A 22 0.37 11.17 9.13
CA GLY A 22 0.41 10.08 10.11
C GLY A 22 1.78 9.39 10.12
N THR A 23 2.24 9.00 11.30
CA THR A 23 3.57 8.43 11.56
C THR A 23 3.47 7.18 12.41
N PHE A 24 4.60 6.51 12.65
CA PHE A 24 4.69 5.34 13.54
C PHE A 24 4.67 5.71 15.05
N GLY A 25 4.29 6.94 15.38
CA GLY A 25 4.23 7.43 16.74
C GLY A 25 2.97 7.04 17.50
N GLN A 26 2.67 7.78 18.59
CA GLN A 26 1.62 7.43 19.56
C GLN A 26 0.26 7.15 18.90
N SER A 27 -0.14 7.92 17.88
CA SER A 27 -1.43 7.71 17.19
C SER A 27 -1.57 6.34 16.52
N ALA A 28 -0.45 5.74 16.10
CA ALA A 28 -0.46 4.40 15.53
C ALA A 28 -0.65 3.32 16.63
N TYR A 29 -0.07 3.53 17.80
CA TYR A 29 -0.32 2.68 18.97
C TYR A 29 -1.76 2.83 19.48
N ASP A 30 -2.26 4.05 19.56
CA ASP A 30 -3.66 4.32 19.92
C ASP A 30 -4.66 3.67 18.95
N PHE A 31 -4.29 3.59 17.66
CA PHE A 31 -5.10 2.89 16.66
C PHE A 31 -5.08 1.36 16.85
N VAL A 32 -3.94 0.79 17.23
CA VAL A 32 -3.89 -0.63 17.64
C VAL A 32 -4.82 -0.87 18.85
N ASP A 33 -4.78 0.01 19.86
CA ASP A 33 -5.64 -0.10 21.04
C ASP A 33 -7.13 0.01 20.67
N PHE A 34 -7.48 0.90 19.73
CA PHE A 34 -8.83 0.99 19.17
C PHE A 34 -9.27 -0.33 18.51
N LEU A 35 -8.38 -0.98 17.73
CA LEU A 35 -8.69 -2.27 17.11
C LEU A 35 -8.90 -3.37 18.15
N VAL A 36 -8.12 -3.38 19.22
CA VAL A 36 -8.29 -4.32 20.35
C VAL A 36 -9.62 -4.08 21.04
N GLU A 37 -9.94 -2.83 21.39
CA GLU A 37 -11.18 -2.44 22.06
C GLU A 37 -12.41 -2.83 21.24
N THR A 38 -12.34 -2.71 19.91
CA THR A 38 -13.41 -3.06 18.98
C THR A 38 -13.37 -4.50 18.51
N LYS A 39 -12.52 -5.36 19.13
CA LYS A 39 -12.41 -6.80 18.90
C LYS A 39 -11.98 -7.18 17.46
N GLN A 40 -11.25 -6.30 16.76
CA GLN A 40 -10.76 -6.57 15.41
C GLN A 40 -9.58 -7.55 15.42
N THR A 41 -9.37 -8.23 14.29
CA THR A 41 -8.21 -9.11 14.07
C THR A 41 -7.16 -8.46 13.17
N TYR A 42 -7.60 -7.62 12.22
CA TYR A 42 -6.71 -7.09 11.19
C TYR A 42 -6.68 -5.56 11.15
N TRP A 43 -5.49 -5.05 10.96
CA TRP A 43 -5.22 -3.71 10.46
C TRP A 43 -4.72 -3.82 9.02
N GLN A 44 -5.50 -3.39 8.03
CA GLN A 44 -5.05 -3.33 6.65
C GLN A 44 -4.49 -1.96 6.35
N ILE A 45 -3.32 -1.94 5.71
CA ILE A 45 -2.62 -0.72 5.29
C ILE A 45 -2.27 -0.79 3.81
N LEU A 46 -1.97 0.36 3.21
CA LEU A 46 -1.45 0.48 1.85
C LEU A 46 0.06 0.24 1.85
N PRO A 47 0.73 0.16 0.67
CA PRO A 47 2.18 -0.04 0.62
C PRO A 47 2.94 0.96 1.49
N LEU A 48 3.90 0.46 2.27
CA LEU A 48 4.77 1.29 3.13
C LEU A 48 6.03 1.78 2.41
N THR A 49 6.16 1.47 1.12
CA THR A 49 7.31 1.86 0.31
C THR A 49 7.34 3.36 0.04
N THR A 50 8.50 3.87 -0.40
CA THR A 50 8.68 5.28 -0.75
C THR A 50 7.66 5.71 -1.80
N THR A 51 7.19 6.96 -1.71
CA THR A 51 6.31 7.56 -2.72
C THR A 51 7.11 8.34 -3.75
N SER A 52 6.60 8.42 -4.97
CA SER A 52 7.17 9.21 -6.04
C SER A 52 6.16 10.23 -6.60
N TYR A 53 6.15 10.45 -7.89
CA TYR A 53 5.24 11.40 -8.53
C TYR A 53 3.76 11.08 -8.21
N GLY A 54 3.01 12.11 -7.81
CA GLY A 54 1.60 12.01 -7.45
C GLY A 54 1.33 11.42 -6.06
N ASP A 55 2.39 11.30 -5.22
CA ASP A 55 2.31 10.86 -3.81
C ASP A 55 1.71 9.46 -3.60
N SER A 56 1.52 8.72 -4.70
CA SER A 56 0.94 7.39 -4.69
C SER A 56 1.86 6.36 -4.03
N PRO A 57 1.38 5.58 -3.05
CA PRO A 57 2.16 4.48 -2.48
C PRO A 57 2.36 3.32 -3.47
N TYR A 58 1.65 3.32 -4.60
CA TYR A 58 1.79 2.33 -5.68
C TYR A 58 2.83 2.72 -6.73
N GLN A 59 3.37 3.94 -6.66
CA GLN A 59 4.47 4.41 -7.49
C GLN A 59 5.66 4.70 -6.57
N SER A 60 6.60 3.77 -6.48
CA SER A 60 7.71 3.84 -5.53
C SER A 60 9.06 3.83 -6.23
N PHE A 61 10.04 4.52 -5.65
CA PHE A 61 11.45 4.46 -6.07
C PHE A 61 12.11 3.12 -5.72
N SER A 62 11.49 2.31 -4.86
CA SER A 62 11.95 0.98 -4.49
C SER A 62 10.78 0.08 -4.11
N ALA A 63 10.85 -1.19 -4.50
CA ALA A 63 9.90 -2.20 -4.07
C ALA A 63 10.07 -2.65 -2.60
N ILE A 64 11.12 -2.16 -1.90
CA ILE A 64 11.50 -2.62 -0.56
C ILE A 64 11.70 -1.46 0.42
N ALA A 65 12.35 -0.37 -0.02
CA ALA A 65 12.68 0.75 0.86
C ALA A 65 11.42 1.44 1.40
N GLY A 66 11.42 1.74 2.70
CA GLY A 66 10.29 2.34 3.39
C GLY A 66 10.18 3.85 3.18
N ASN A 67 8.94 4.36 3.28
CA ASN A 67 8.61 5.77 3.20
C ASN A 67 9.08 6.52 4.45
N THR A 68 10.12 7.32 4.33
CA THR A 68 10.71 8.07 5.45
C THR A 68 9.80 9.15 6.03
N HIS A 69 8.70 9.51 5.35
CA HIS A 69 7.69 10.39 5.91
C HIS A 69 6.87 9.76 7.04
N LEU A 70 6.94 8.43 7.20
CA LEU A 70 6.27 7.72 8.29
C LEU A 70 7.10 7.69 9.58
N ILE A 71 8.37 8.14 9.54
CA ILE A 71 9.23 8.23 10.73
C ILE A 71 8.65 9.28 11.68
N ASP A 72 8.49 8.90 12.93
CA ASP A 72 8.00 9.78 13.99
C ASP A 72 9.16 10.51 14.68
N PHE A 73 9.02 11.81 14.87
CA PHE A 73 10.07 12.65 15.48
C PHE A 73 10.10 12.56 17.00
N ASP A 74 8.96 12.31 17.66
CA ASP A 74 8.97 12.12 19.10
C ASP A 74 9.74 10.85 19.48
N LEU A 75 9.62 9.78 18.70
CA LEU A 75 10.43 8.57 18.88
C LEU A 75 11.94 8.85 18.67
N LEU A 76 12.29 9.75 17.76
CA LEU A 76 13.70 10.18 17.60
C LEU A 76 14.19 11.05 18.77
N VAL A 77 13.28 11.79 19.43
CA VAL A 77 13.61 12.49 20.69
C VAL A 77 13.85 11.50 21.83
N GLU A 78 12.98 10.49 21.96
CA GLU A 78 13.16 9.41 22.95
C GLU A 78 14.50 8.66 22.76
N ASP A 79 14.91 8.48 21.51
CA ASP A 79 16.19 7.89 21.14
C ASP A 79 17.40 8.84 21.36
N GLY A 80 17.15 10.11 21.74
CA GLY A 80 18.17 11.13 21.96
C GLY A 80 18.84 11.64 20.69
N LEU A 81 18.17 11.52 19.54
CA LEU A 81 18.65 11.95 18.22
C LEU A 81 18.15 13.33 17.81
N LEU A 82 17.07 13.79 18.42
CA LEU A 82 16.48 15.11 18.27
C LEU A 82 16.16 15.70 19.65
N ALA A 83 15.97 17.01 19.69
CA ALA A 83 15.32 17.72 20.76
C ALA A 83 13.97 18.29 20.26
N THR A 84 13.00 18.51 21.14
CA THR A 84 11.69 19.06 20.77
C THR A 84 11.82 20.43 20.06
N GLU A 85 12.83 21.23 20.47
CA GLU A 85 13.17 22.52 19.89
C GLU A 85 13.56 22.44 18.42
N ASP A 86 13.93 21.26 17.91
CA ASP A 86 14.33 21.08 16.52
C ASP A 86 13.17 21.17 15.53
N PHE A 87 11.93 21.01 16.01
CA PHE A 87 10.74 21.01 15.17
C PHE A 87 9.50 21.70 15.78
N GLN A 88 9.55 22.18 17.04
CA GLN A 88 8.38 22.78 17.70
C GLN A 88 7.80 24.00 16.97
N ASP A 89 8.65 24.78 16.28
CA ASP A 89 8.28 25.99 15.54
C ASP A 89 8.07 25.74 14.03
N VAL A 90 8.14 24.46 13.60
CA VAL A 90 7.93 24.10 12.20
C VAL A 90 6.45 23.95 11.89
N ASN A 91 5.97 24.68 10.87
CA ASN A 91 4.63 24.45 10.35
C ASN A 91 4.60 23.21 9.45
N PHE A 92 3.83 22.19 9.82
CA PHE A 92 3.61 20.96 9.07
C PHE A 92 2.31 20.96 8.26
N GLY A 93 1.61 22.08 8.20
CA GLY A 93 0.32 22.27 7.54
C GLY A 93 -0.77 22.69 8.52
N ASP A 94 -1.72 23.48 8.02
CA ASP A 94 -2.78 24.08 8.84
C ASP A 94 -4.06 23.22 8.86
N ASN A 95 -4.21 22.26 7.93
CA ASN A 95 -5.37 21.39 7.86
C ASN A 95 -5.08 20.02 8.49
N PRO A 96 -5.66 19.69 9.65
CA PRO A 96 -5.43 18.41 10.31
C PRO A 96 -6.07 17.22 9.56
N GLU A 97 -6.99 17.46 8.63
CA GLU A 97 -7.70 16.43 7.87
C GLU A 97 -7.05 16.11 6.51
N LYS A 98 -5.94 16.80 6.18
CA LYS A 98 -5.24 16.59 4.91
C LYS A 98 -3.73 16.65 5.08
N VAL A 99 -3.04 15.84 4.29
CA VAL A 99 -1.60 15.93 4.11
C VAL A 99 -1.30 16.98 3.04
N ASP A 100 -0.48 17.98 3.37
CA ASP A 100 0.14 18.87 2.39
C ASP A 100 1.51 18.28 1.98
N TYR A 101 1.53 17.44 0.96
CA TYR A 101 2.74 16.76 0.52
C TYR A 101 3.84 17.73 0.08
N ALA A 102 3.49 18.83 -0.59
CA ALA A 102 4.48 19.83 -1.02
C ALA A 102 5.22 20.42 0.19
N LEU A 103 4.50 20.69 1.27
CA LEU A 103 5.08 21.18 2.52
C LEU A 103 5.88 20.07 3.23
N ILE A 104 5.33 18.85 3.33
CA ILE A 104 5.97 17.70 3.99
C ILE A 104 7.34 17.40 3.40
N TYR A 105 7.49 17.39 2.08
CA TYR A 105 8.79 17.20 1.41
C TYR A 105 9.82 18.27 1.80
N GLN A 106 9.39 19.49 2.02
CA GLN A 106 10.29 20.62 2.35
C GLN A 106 10.71 20.61 3.82
N VAL A 107 9.74 20.41 4.74
CA VAL A 107 9.99 20.66 6.17
C VAL A 107 10.56 19.44 6.91
N ARG A 108 10.27 18.23 6.47
CA ARG A 108 10.72 17.02 7.18
C ARG A 108 12.18 16.68 6.93
N ARG A 109 12.69 16.95 5.73
CA ARG A 109 14.06 16.63 5.34
C ARG A 109 15.13 17.25 6.26
N PRO A 110 15.12 18.56 6.58
CA PRO A 110 16.13 19.16 7.45
C PRO A 110 16.11 18.58 8.88
N ILE A 111 14.95 18.19 9.39
CA ILE A 111 14.82 17.57 10.71
C ILE A 111 15.45 16.17 10.70
N LEU A 112 15.17 15.36 9.69
CA LEU A 112 15.78 14.03 9.54
C LEU A 112 17.29 14.12 9.33
N GLU A 113 17.80 15.09 8.59
CA GLU A 113 19.24 15.32 8.42
C GLU A 113 19.93 15.58 9.76
N LYS A 114 19.30 16.36 10.64
CA LYS A 114 19.80 16.62 11.99
C LYS A 114 19.84 15.33 12.82
N ALA A 115 18.80 14.52 12.78
CA ALA A 115 18.75 13.22 13.46
C ALA A 115 19.83 12.27 12.93
N VAL A 116 20.05 12.21 11.62
CA VAL A 116 21.10 11.39 10.98
C VAL A 116 22.48 11.84 11.42
N GLN A 117 22.75 13.15 11.47
CA GLN A 117 24.03 13.68 11.94
C GLN A 117 24.30 13.30 13.41
N ALA A 118 23.30 13.42 14.28
CA ALA A 118 23.41 13.00 15.68
C ALA A 118 23.67 11.48 15.79
N PHE A 119 22.96 10.68 14.98
CA PHE A 119 23.11 9.23 14.95
C PHE A 119 24.51 8.78 14.53
N LEU A 120 25.07 9.37 13.48
CA LEU A 120 26.41 9.03 12.96
C LEU A 120 27.53 9.39 13.94
N GLN A 121 27.29 10.30 14.89
CA GLN A 121 28.23 10.67 15.94
C GLN A 121 28.14 9.77 17.20
N ASP A 122 27.11 8.94 17.32
CA ASP A 122 26.89 8.06 18.46
C ASP A 122 27.49 6.65 18.22
N ASP A 123 28.67 6.41 18.71
CA ASP A 123 29.36 5.11 18.56
C ASP A 123 28.58 3.93 19.16
N LYS A 124 27.68 4.18 20.14
CA LYS A 124 26.90 3.12 20.77
C LYS A 124 25.79 2.59 19.82
N LYS A 125 25.32 3.42 18.90
CA LYS A 125 24.27 3.06 17.93
C LYS A 125 24.83 2.37 16.67
N LYS A 126 26.13 2.51 16.40
CA LYS A 126 26.79 1.95 15.20
C LYS A 126 26.69 0.43 15.10
N ALA A 127 26.78 -0.30 16.20
CA ALA A 127 26.75 -1.77 16.15
C ALA A 127 25.42 -2.29 15.58
N ALA A 128 24.28 -1.80 16.07
CA ALA A 128 22.95 -2.19 15.57
C ALA A 128 22.75 -1.76 14.12
N PHE A 129 23.27 -0.60 13.74
CA PHE A 129 23.20 -0.13 12.35
C PHE A 129 24.02 -1.02 11.40
N LEU A 130 25.23 -1.42 11.77
CA LEU A 130 26.04 -2.34 10.97
C LEU A 130 25.37 -3.72 10.81
N GLU A 131 24.68 -4.21 11.83
CA GLU A 131 23.88 -5.42 11.72
C GLU A 131 22.70 -5.22 10.73
N PHE A 132 22.03 -4.08 10.79
CA PHE A 132 20.97 -3.72 9.86
C PHE A 132 21.50 -3.63 8.41
N GLU A 133 22.61 -2.92 8.19
CA GLU A 133 23.24 -2.84 6.85
C GLU A 133 23.61 -4.22 6.32
N LYS A 134 24.20 -5.07 7.16
CA LYS A 134 24.55 -6.44 6.77
C LYS A 134 23.32 -7.28 6.42
N ALA A 135 22.27 -7.20 7.23
CA ALA A 135 21.02 -7.94 7.00
C ALA A 135 20.25 -7.47 5.75
N ASN A 136 20.46 -6.22 5.33
CA ASN A 136 19.80 -5.57 4.21
C ASN A 136 20.74 -5.26 3.02
N SER A 137 21.94 -5.87 3.00
CA SER A 137 22.97 -5.62 1.99
C SER A 137 22.54 -5.90 0.55
N SER A 138 21.49 -6.69 0.36
CA SER A 138 20.94 -7.04 -0.96
C SER A 138 20.17 -5.91 -1.66
N TRP A 139 19.81 -4.84 -0.94
CA TRP A 139 19.04 -3.73 -1.48
C TRP A 139 19.44 -2.34 -0.94
N LEU A 140 19.86 -2.23 0.32
CA LEU A 140 20.01 -0.95 1.03
C LEU A 140 21.05 -0.04 0.37
N THR A 141 22.20 -0.58 0.00
CA THR A 141 23.26 0.19 -0.66
C THR A 141 22.84 0.67 -2.04
N ASP A 142 22.26 -0.21 -2.86
CA ASP A 142 21.77 0.15 -4.19
C ASP A 142 20.68 1.23 -4.10
N TYR A 143 19.77 1.14 -3.13
CA TYR A 143 18.74 2.15 -2.90
C TYR A 143 19.34 3.49 -2.49
N ALA A 144 20.27 3.50 -1.53
CA ALA A 144 20.87 4.72 -1.04
C ALA A 144 21.70 5.43 -2.12
N GLU A 145 22.46 4.68 -2.92
CA GLU A 145 23.18 5.20 -4.09
C GLU A 145 22.21 5.77 -5.12
N PHE A 146 21.15 5.03 -5.47
CA PHE A 146 20.14 5.49 -6.43
C PHE A 146 19.51 6.82 -5.99
N MET A 147 19.09 6.94 -4.74
CA MET A 147 18.45 8.14 -4.24
C MET A 147 19.41 9.32 -4.14
N ALA A 148 20.65 9.10 -3.68
CA ALA A 148 21.66 10.15 -3.61
C ALA A 148 22.03 10.70 -5.01
N ILE A 149 22.18 9.81 -5.99
CA ILE A 149 22.47 10.20 -7.38
C ILE A 149 21.26 10.89 -8.02
N LYS A 150 20.04 10.40 -7.75
CA LYS A 150 18.80 11.04 -8.21
C LYS A 150 18.69 12.47 -7.68
N GLU A 151 18.97 12.69 -6.40
CA GLU A 151 18.99 14.01 -5.78
C GLU A 151 20.06 14.91 -6.43
N TYR A 152 21.26 14.39 -6.69
CA TYR A 152 22.34 15.10 -7.40
C TYR A 152 21.90 15.59 -8.80
N PHE A 153 21.11 14.79 -9.52
CA PHE A 153 20.53 15.20 -10.81
C PHE A 153 19.21 15.98 -10.68
N GLY A 154 18.94 16.59 -9.52
CA GLY A 154 17.77 17.46 -9.31
C GLY A 154 16.45 16.70 -9.29
N ASN A 155 16.43 15.48 -8.77
CA ASN A 155 15.28 14.57 -8.68
C ASN A 155 14.66 14.17 -10.03
N LYS A 156 15.41 14.32 -11.13
CA LYS A 156 15.00 13.84 -12.46
C LYS A 156 14.80 12.32 -12.45
N ALA A 157 13.94 11.82 -13.35
CA ALA A 157 13.78 10.39 -13.55
C ALA A 157 15.11 9.76 -14.04
N LEU A 158 15.33 8.47 -13.71
CA LEU A 158 16.52 7.70 -14.10
C LEU A 158 16.90 7.87 -15.58
N GLN A 159 15.90 7.87 -16.46
CA GLN A 159 16.08 7.96 -17.91
C GLN A 159 16.58 9.34 -18.37
N GLU A 160 16.44 10.37 -17.53
CA GLU A 160 16.80 11.77 -17.81
C GLU A 160 18.17 12.16 -17.21
N TRP A 161 18.82 11.24 -16.46
CA TRP A 161 20.17 11.52 -15.92
C TRP A 161 21.17 11.75 -17.04
N GLU A 162 21.96 12.80 -16.90
CA GLU A 162 22.92 13.26 -17.93
C GLU A 162 24.10 12.30 -18.06
N ASP A 163 24.57 11.70 -16.96
CA ASP A 163 25.66 10.74 -16.96
C ASP A 163 25.18 9.32 -17.33
N LYS A 164 25.27 8.99 -18.62
CA LYS A 164 24.82 7.69 -19.12
C LYS A 164 25.68 6.52 -18.62
N LYS A 165 26.91 6.77 -18.14
CA LYS A 165 27.72 5.72 -17.50
C LYS A 165 27.11 5.29 -16.15
N VAL A 166 26.61 6.25 -15.39
CA VAL A 166 25.90 5.99 -14.12
C VAL A 166 24.57 5.29 -14.37
N VAL A 167 23.79 5.71 -15.38
CA VAL A 167 22.58 4.98 -15.79
C VAL A 167 22.88 3.52 -16.13
N ALA A 168 24.02 3.26 -16.79
CA ALA A 168 24.48 1.92 -17.13
C ALA A 168 25.16 1.18 -15.96
N ARG A 169 25.28 1.80 -14.77
CA ARG A 169 25.98 1.26 -13.58
C ARG A 169 27.46 0.92 -13.84
N ASN A 170 28.16 1.77 -14.58
CA ASN A 170 29.60 1.62 -14.75
C ASN A 170 30.31 1.87 -13.41
N GLU A 171 31.13 0.92 -12.93
CA GLU A 171 31.74 0.98 -11.58
C GLU A 171 32.64 2.20 -11.39
N GLU A 172 33.45 2.57 -12.39
CA GLU A 172 34.33 3.76 -12.31
C GLU A 172 33.49 5.05 -12.12
N ALA A 173 32.35 5.15 -12.79
CA ALA A 173 31.44 6.27 -12.63
C ALA A 173 30.74 6.24 -11.26
N LEU A 174 30.30 5.05 -10.79
CA LEU A 174 29.70 4.88 -9.46
C LEU A 174 30.66 5.24 -8.35
N ASP A 175 31.93 4.82 -8.43
CA ASP A 175 32.94 5.13 -7.39
C ASP A 175 33.15 6.64 -7.22
N LYS A 176 33.07 7.41 -8.31
CA LYS A 176 33.10 8.86 -8.24
C LYS A 176 31.93 9.40 -7.41
N TYR A 177 30.70 8.97 -7.70
CA TYR A 177 29.51 9.44 -6.98
C TYR A 177 29.46 8.93 -5.54
N ARG A 178 29.92 7.71 -5.25
CA ARG A 178 30.09 7.19 -3.89
C ARG A 178 30.95 8.08 -3.02
N LEU A 179 32.06 8.59 -3.57
CA LEU A 179 32.95 9.52 -2.87
C LEU A 179 32.33 10.91 -2.70
N GLU A 180 31.73 11.44 -3.77
CA GLU A 180 31.16 12.78 -3.78
C GLU A 180 29.91 12.89 -2.92
N LEU A 181 29.06 11.84 -2.89
CA LEU A 181 27.77 11.83 -2.25
C LEU A 181 27.72 10.97 -0.96
N ALA A 182 28.86 10.71 -0.34
CA ALA A 182 28.94 9.83 0.83
C ALA A 182 27.93 10.21 1.95
N ASN A 183 27.81 11.49 2.26
CA ASN A 183 26.88 11.98 3.29
C ASN A 183 25.41 11.76 2.90
N GLN A 184 25.05 11.94 1.63
CA GLN A 184 23.70 11.68 1.13
C GLN A 184 23.37 10.18 1.15
N ILE A 185 24.33 9.34 0.76
CA ILE A 185 24.20 7.87 0.83
C ILE A 185 23.98 7.44 2.29
N ASP A 186 24.76 7.97 3.23
CA ASP A 186 24.59 7.69 4.66
C ASP A 186 23.22 8.18 5.16
N TYR A 187 22.75 9.34 4.71
CA TYR A 187 21.42 9.84 5.04
C TYR A 187 20.32 8.84 4.63
N TYR A 188 20.36 8.34 3.40
CA TYR A 188 19.37 7.38 2.93
C TYR A 188 19.47 6.04 3.65
N LYS A 189 20.66 5.56 3.97
CA LYS A 189 20.81 4.32 4.75
C LYS A 189 20.28 4.46 6.18
N VAL A 190 20.65 5.54 6.88
CA VAL A 190 20.26 5.76 8.28
C VAL A 190 18.76 6.03 8.39
N THR A 191 18.15 6.77 7.48
CA THR A 191 16.69 6.97 7.50
C THR A 191 15.92 5.67 7.25
N GLN A 192 16.44 4.74 6.45
CA GLN A 192 15.86 3.41 6.35
C GLN A 192 16.01 2.64 7.68
N TYR A 193 17.13 2.75 8.37
CA TYR A 193 17.27 2.16 9.69
C TYR A 193 16.24 2.70 10.68
N PHE A 194 15.98 4.01 10.71
CA PHE A 194 14.95 4.62 11.55
C PHE A 194 13.55 4.08 11.19
N PHE A 195 13.22 4.06 9.90
CA PHE A 195 11.95 3.53 9.42
C PHE A 195 11.72 2.09 9.88
N PHE A 196 12.65 1.19 9.59
CA PHE A 196 12.49 -0.22 9.92
C PHE A 196 12.51 -0.48 11.43
N SER A 197 13.25 0.32 12.21
CA SER A 197 13.28 0.21 13.66
C SER A 197 11.94 0.61 14.28
N GLN A 198 11.37 1.75 13.89
CA GLN A 198 10.08 2.21 14.40
C GLN A 198 8.93 1.30 13.92
N TRP A 199 8.93 0.90 12.66
CA TRP A 199 7.92 -0.03 12.14
C TRP A 199 7.94 -1.37 12.85
N LYS A 200 9.14 -1.93 13.09
CA LYS A 200 9.29 -3.18 13.82
C LYS A 200 8.66 -3.10 15.21
N GLN A 201 8.92 -2.01 15.96
CA GLN A 201 8.35 -1.81 17.29
C GLN A 201 6.81 -1.75 17.24
N LEU A 202 6.25 -0.99 16.31
CA LEU A 202 4.81 -0.88 16.13
C LEU A 202 4.18 -2.22 15.74
N LYS A 203 4.77 -2.96 14.79
CA LYS A 203 4.29 -4.28 14.38
C LYS A 203 4.35 -5.28 15.53
N GLU A 204 5.44 -5.31 16.29
CA GLU A 204 5.58 -6.15 17.47
C GLU A 204 4.52 -5.82 18.53
N TYR A 205 4.21 -4.52 18.73
CA TYR A 205 3.13 -4.09 19.61
C TYR A 205 1.78 -4.61 19.12
N ALA A 206 1.44 -4.41 17.85
CA ALA A 206 0.20 -4.91 17.25
C ALA A 206 0.08 -6.44 17.40
N ASN A 207 1.12 -7.18 17.06
CA ASN A 207 1.12 -8.65 17.15
C ASN A 207 1.01 -9.14 18.61
N LYS A 208 1.66 -8.47 19.56
CA LYS A 208 1.53 -8.76 20.99
C LYS A 208 0.08 -8.61 21.48
N HIS A 209 -0.66 -7.68 20.89
CA HIS A 209 -2.07 -7.45 21.15
C HIS A 209 -2.98 -8.23 20.17
N HIS A 210 -2.44 -9.27 19.52
CA HIS A 210 -3.17 -10.16 18.60
C HIS A 210 -3.80 -9.45 17.38
N ILE A 211 -3.32 -8.26 17.04
CA ILE A 211 -3.64 -7.57 15.78
C ILE A 211 -2.61 -7.97 14.72
N LYS A 212 -3.08 -8.44 13.57
CA LYS A 212 -2.27 -8.78 12.41
C LYS A 212 -2.33 -7.68 11.38
N ILE A 213 -1.20 -7.40 10.75
CA ILE A 213 -1.09 -6.39 9.69
C ILE A 213 -1.31 -7.04 8.32
N ILE A 214 -2.31 -6.57 7.59
CA ILE A 214 -2.46 -6.86 6.15
C ILE A 214 -1.75 -5.74 5.41
N GLY A 215 -0.65 -6.07 4.74
CA GLY A 215 0.05 -5.15 3.85
C GLY A 215 -0.39 -5.29 2.40
N ASP A 216 0.14 -4.43 1.56
CA ASP A 216 -0.20 -4.36 0.15
C ASP A 216 1.06 -4.32 -0.71
N MET A 217 1.06 -5.04 -1.83
CA MET A 217 2.17 -5.11 -2.77
C MET A 217 1.68 -4.86 -4.19
N PRO A 218 2.03 -3.71 -4.80
CA PRO A 218 1.76 -3.45 -6.21
C PRO A 218 2.41 -4.53 -7.08
N ILE A 219 1.70 -5.01 -8.11
CA ILE A 219 2.31 -5.97 -9.04
C ILE A 219 3.54 -5.36 -9.72
N TYR A 220 3.43 -4.13 -10.20
CA TYR A 220 4.51 -3.47 -10.95
C TYR A 220 5.43 -2.63 -10.05
N VAL A 221 6.58 -2.24 -10.60
CA VAL A 221 7.48 -1.24 -10.04
C VAL A 221 7.45 0.02 -10.91
N SER A 222 7.89 1.15 -10.36
CA SER A 222 8.01 2.39 -11.16
C SER A 222 9.13 2.26 -12.21
N ALA A 223 8.97 2.91 -13.37
CA ALA A 223 10.03 3.07 -14.35
C ALA A 223 11.24 3.84 -13.77
N ASP A 224 10.98 4.75 -12.85
CA ASP A 224 11.98 5.49 -12.09
C ASP A 224 12.20 4.82 -10.73
N SER A 225 12.90 3.69 -10.74
CA SER A 225 13.15 2.89 -9.53
C SER A 225 14.53 2.25 -9.53
N VAL A 226 14.98 1.91 -8.32
CA VAL A 226 16.24 1.18 -8.12
C VAL A 226 16.20 -0.21 -8.79
N GLU A 227 15.05 -0.84 -8.89
CA GLU A 227 14.87 -2.13 -9.56
C GLU A 227 15.20 -2.03 -11.07
N VAL A 228 14.67 -1.00 -11.73
CA VAL A 228 14.95 -0.74 -13.16
C VAL A 228 16.42 -0.38 -13.35
N TRP A 229 17.01 0.35 -12.43
CA TRP A 229 18.43 0.72 -12.49
C TRP A 229 19.36 -0.48 -12.29
N THR A 230 19.07 -1.35 -11.30
CA THR A 230 19.97 -2.43 -10.88
C THR A 230 19.73 -3.75 -11.61
N LYS A 231 18.50 -4.00 -12.04
CA LYS A 231 18.06 -5.27 -12.65
C LYS A 231 17.27 -5.07 -13.95
N PRO A 232 17.80 -4.25 -14.91
CA PRO A 232 17.07 -3.88 -16.12
C PRO A 232 16.66 -5.06 -17.00
N GLN A 233 17.40 -6.19 -16.93
CA GLN A 233 17.10 -7.40 -17.67
C GLN A 233 15.76 -8.05 -17.26
N LEU A 234 15.21 -7.68 -16.10
CA LEU A 234 13.92 -8.19 -15.64
C LEU A 234 12.72 -7.47 -16.30
N PHE A 235 12.97 -6.45 -17.11
CA PHE A 235 11.94 -5.59 -17.69
C PHE A 235 12.16 -5.43 -19.19
N LYS A 236 11.10 -5.17 -19.93
CA LYS A 236 11.16 -4.86 -21.38
C LYS A 236 11.56 -3.38 -21.57
N LEU A 237 12.87 -3.12 -21.59
CA LEU A 237 13.46 -1.78 -21.70
C LEU A 237 14.31 -1.62 -22.96
N ASP A 238 14.52 -0.38 -23.40
CA ASP A 238 15.56 -0.02 -24.37
C ASP A 238 16.94 0.15 -23.69
N SER A 239 17.96 0.51 -24.49
CA SER A 239 19.32 0.73 -24.02
C SER A 239 19.47 1.94 -23.08
N GLU A 240 18.50 2.86 -23.05
CA GLU A 240 18.47 4.04 -22.20
C GLU A 240 17.59 3.82 -20.92
N ARG A 241 17.20 2.59 -20.63
CA ARG A 241 16.30 2.22 -19.53
C ARG A 241 14.87 2.71 -19.70
N LYS A 242 14.45 3.18 -20.87
CA LYS A 242 13.08 3.58 -21.14
C LYS A 242 12.22 2.34 -21.38
N PRO A 243 11.01 2.26 -20.82
CA PRO A 243 10.10 1.16 -21.11
C PRO A 243 9.76 1.07 -22.61
N LEU A 244 9.98 -0.10 -23.21
CA LEU A 244 9.47 -0.41 -24.57
C LEU A 244 7.94 -0.55 -24.52
N TYR A 245 7.46 -1.10 -23.44
CA TYR A 245 6.04 -1.28 -23.16
C TYR A 245 5.76 -0.95 -21.71
N VAL A 246 4.55 -0.44 -21.46
CA VAL A 246 4.06 -0.10 -20.12
C VAL A 246 2.75 -0.82 -19.79
N ALA A 247 2.51 -0.96 -18.51
CA ALA A 247 1.30 -1.58 -17.97
C ALA A 247 0.12 -0.62 -17.98
N GLY A 248 -1.06 -1.19 -18.05
CA GLY A 248 -2.33 -0.50 -17.94
C GLY A 248 -3.50 -1.48 -17.96
N VAL A 249 -4.69 -0.95 -18.17
CA VAL A 249 -5.91 -1.72 -18.46
C VAL A 249 -6.62 -1.11 -19.68
N PRO A 250 -7.28 -1.92 -20.51
CA PRO A 250 -7.98 -1.41 -21.69
C PRO A 250 -9.18 -0.54 -21.30
N ALA A 251 -9.73 0.16 -22.30
CA ALA A 251 -11.00 0.87 -22.13
C ALA A 251 -12.09 -0.05 -21.62
N ASP A 252 -12.88 0.45 -20.68
CA ASP A 252 -14.03 -0.24 -20.09
C ASP A 252 -15.20 0.74 -19.90
N ASN A 253 -16.21 0.34 -19.15
CA ASN A 253 -17.37 1.19 -18.88
C ASN A 253 -17.06 2.38 -17.95
N PHE A 254 -15.94 2.37 -17.25
CA PHE A 254 -15.52 3.41 -16.30
C PHE A 254 -14.52 4.38 -16.93
N SER A 255 -13.70 3.91 -17.90
CA SER A 255 -12.69 4.73 -18.59
C SER A 255 -12.68 4.43 -20.09
N ALA A 256 -13.12 5.40 -20.89
CA ALA A 256 -13.15 5.28 -22.36
C ALA A 256 -11.76 5.15 -22.99
N ASP A 257 -10.71 5.63 -22.32
CA ASP A 257 -9.31 5.59 -22.77
C ASP A 257 -8.48 4.50 -22.04
N GLY A 258 -9.12 3.75 -21.12
CA GLY A 258 -8.45 2.84 -20.22
C GLY A 258 -7.62 3.56 -19.16
N GLN A 259 -6.80 2.83 -18.41
CA GLN A 259 -5.88 3.39 -17.44
C GLN A 259 -4.45 3.09 -17.88
N LEU A 260 -3.65 4.13 -18.11
CA LEU A 260 -2.22 4.01 -18.42
C LEU A 260 -1.42 4.22 -17.14
N TRP A 261 -0.80 3.16 -16.63
CA TRP A 261 -0.08 3.22 -15.35
C TRP A 261 1.39 3.63 -15.50
N GLY A 262 1.97 3.43 -16.69
CA GLY A 262 3.34 3.84 -16.97
C GLY A 262 4.44 2.93 -16.40
N ASN A 263 4.08 1.89 -15.66
CA ASN A 263 5.03 0.94 -15.09
C ASN A 263 5.62 0.05 -16.19
N PRO A 264 6.93 -0.28 -16.17
CA PRO A 264 7.53 -1.16 -17.16
C PRO A 264 6.99 -2.58 -17.06
N ILE A 265 6.81 -3.23 -18.21
CA ILE A 265 6.40 -4.63 -18.29
C ILE A 265 7.58 -5.53 -17.93
N TYR A 266 7.31 -6.57 -17.14
CA TYR A 266 8.29 -7.61 -16.81
C TYR A 266 8.67 -8.45 -18.05
N ASP A 267 9.94 -8.82 -18.18
CA ASP A 267 10.39 -9.87 -19.09
C ASP A 267 10.26 -11.23 -18.39
N TRP A 268 9.06 -11.82 -18.45
CA TRP A 268 8.77 -13.08 -17.77
C TRP A 268 9.68 -14.25 -18.15
N PRO A 269 10.13 -14.40 -19.40
CA PRO A 269 11.18 -15.37 -19.75
C PRO A 269 12.48 -15.20 -18.96
N GLU A 270 12.93 -13.97 -18.69
CA GLU A 270 14.13 -13.75 -17.88
C GLU A 270 13.90 -14.10 -16.40
N HIS A 271 12.71 -13.83 -15.87
CA HIS A 271 12.34 -14.26 -14.53
C HIS A 271 12.30 -15.79 -14.40
N GLU A 272 11.77 -16.51 -15.40
CA GLU A 272 11.70 -17.97 -15.41
C GLU A 272 13.09 -18.61 -15.42
N LYS A 273 14.06 -18.07 -16.17
CA LYS A 273 15.46 -18.56 -16.21
C LYS A 273 16.11 -18.61 -14.83
N THR A 274 15.71 -17.72 -13.94
CA THR A 274 16.19 -17.64 -12.55
C THR A 274 15.24 -18.27 -11.55
N SER A 275 14.27 -19.08 -12.00
CA SER A 275 13.22 -19.67 -11.16
C SER A 275 12.49 -18.63 -10.32
N TYR A 276 12.24 -17.46 -10.89
CA TYR A 276 11.55 -16.32 -10.26
C TYR A 276 12.22 -15.78 -8.99
N ASN A 277 13.52 -15.92 -8.82
CA ASN A 277 14.25 -15.52 -7.60
C ASN A 277 13.94 -14.10 -7.14
N TRP A 278 13.80 -13.13 -8.06
CA TRP A 278 13.49 -11.75 -7.68
C TRP A 278 12.08 -11.64 -7.05
N TRP A 279 11.09 -12.35 -7.57
CA TRP A 279 9.73 -12.37 -7.02
C TRP A 279 9.68 -13.07 -5.67
N ILE A 280 10.38 -14.19 -5.53
CA ILE A 280 10.51 -14.91 -4.26
C ILE A 280 11.12 -13.99 -3.21
N TYR A 281 12.21 -13.29 -3.58
CA TYR A 281 12.86 -12.31 -2.73
C TYR A 281 11.92 -11.16 -2.34
N ARG A 282 11.22 -10.54 -3.30
CA ARG A 282 10.27 -9.44 -3.05
C ARG A 282 9.15 -9.85 -2.08
N ILE A 283 8.56 -11.02 -2.30
CA ILE A 283 7.52 -11.57 -1.41
C ILE A 283 8.10 -11.84 -0.02
N HIS A 284 9.28 -12.45 0.07
CA HIS A 284 9.95 -12.68 1.35
C HIS A 284 10.19 -11.38 2.13
N GLU A 285 10.70 -10.33 1.47
CA GLU A 285 10.91 -9.03 2.12
C GLU A 285 9.58 -8.40 2.58
N SER A 286 8.50 -8.54 1.80
CA SER A 286 7.17 -8.06 2.20
C SER A 286 6.66 -8.74 3.48
N PHE A 287 6.93 -10.04 3.68
CA PHE A 287 6.52 -10.75 4.90
C PHE A 287 7.37 -10.39 6.14
N LYS A 288 8.48 -9.70 6.00
CA LYS A 288 9.15 -9.06 7.15
C LYS A 288 8.33 -7.88 7.68
N LEU A 289 7.65 -7.16 6.78
CA LEU A 289 6.82 -6.01 7.12
C LEU A 289 5.41 -6.39 7.56
N TYR A 290 4.81 -7.42 6.96
CA TYR A 290 3.39 -7.74 7.08
C TYR A 290 3.16 -9.15 7.61
N ASP A 291 1.97 -9.41 8.16
CA ASP A 291 1.55 -10.75 8.58
C ASP A 291 0.70 -11.45 7.52
N VAL A 292 0.02 -10.66 6.68
CA VAL A 292 -0.77 -11.10 5.51
C VAL A 292 -0.43 -10.13 4.37
N LEU A 293 -0.34 -10.63 3.15
CA LEU A 293 0.02 -9.83 1.98
C LEU A 293 -1.13 -9.79 0.97
N ARG A 294 -1.70 -8.61 0.71
CA ARG A 294 -2.53 -8.39 -0.46
C ARG A 294 -1.63 -8.17 -1.66
N ILE A 295 -1.87 -8.91 -2.73
CA ILE A 295 -1.20 -8.67 -4.02
C ILE A 295 -2.19 -7.95 -4.92
N ASP A 296 -1.80 -6.72 -5.26
CA ASP A 296 -2.55 -5.82 -6.13
C ASP A 296 -2.52 -6.32 -7.58
N HIS A 297 -3.63 -6.13 -8.30
CA HIS A 297 -3.81 -6.52 -9.71
C HIS A 297 -3.38 -7.96 -10.02
N PHE A 298 -3.87 -8.93 -9.23
CA PHE A 298 -3.48 -10.34 -9.34
C PHE A 298 -3.73 -10.94 -10.73
N LYS A 299 -4.72 -10.41 -11.48
CA LYS A 299 -4.99 -10.80 -12.88
C LYS A 299 -3.74 -10.69 -13.76
N GLY A 300 -2.87 -9.71 -13.52
CA GLY A 300 -1.65 -9.48 -14.29
C GLY A 300 -0.65 -10.66 -14.28
N PHE A 301 -0.78 -11.59 -13.34
CA PHE A 301 -0.01 -12.83 -13.36
C PHE A 301 -0.61 -13.91 -14.28
N SER A 302 -1.88 -13.81 -14.63
CA SER A 302 -2.53 -14.68 -15.64
C SER A 302 -2.30 -14.13 -17.04
N ASP A 303 -2.74 -12.91 -17.26
CA ASP A 303 -2.50 -12.12 -18.46
C ASP A 303 -2.52 -10.62 -18.10
N PHE A 304 -1.75 -9.84 -18.81
CA PHE A 304 -1.61 -8.42 -18.57
C PHE A 304 -1.79 -7.60 -19.84
N TRP A 305 -2.29 -6.38 -19.69
CA TRP A 305 -2.46 -5.45 -20.79
C TRP A 305 -1.17 -4.70 -21.05
N GLN A 306 -0.55 -4.93 -22.20
CA GLN A 306 0.69 -4.32 -22.63
C GLN A 306 0.39 -3.19 -23.62
N VAL A 307 0.86 -1.99 -23.30
CA VAL A 307 0.69 -0.77 -24.11
C VAL A 307 2.06 -0.32 -24.61
N ASP A 308 2.14 0.26 -25.81
CA ASP A 308 3.39 0.85 -26.32
C ASP A 308 3.91 1.92 -25.34
N GLY A 309 5.21 1.92 -25.05
CA GLY A 309 5.83 2.83 -24.07
C GLY A 309 5.75 4.32 -24.42
N LYS A 310 5.34 4.65 -25.66
CA LYS A 310 5.13 6.04 -26.12
C LYS A 310 3.65 6.43 -26.20
N ALA A 311 2.74 5.52 -25.86
CA ALA A 311 1.32 5.81 -25.90
C ALA A 311 0.92 6.80 -24.80
N GLU A 312 -0.05 7.66 -25.11
CA GLU A 312 -0.61 8.63 -24.15
C GLU A 312 -1.89 8.10 -23.47
N VAL A 313 -2.48 7.02 -24.00
CA VAL A 313 -3.68 6.37 -23.47
C VAL A 313 -3.55 4.85 -23.58
N ALA A 314 -4.27 4.12 -22.73
CA ALA A 314 -4.21 2.65 -22.69
C ALA A 314 -5.18 1.95 -23.64
N LYS A 315 -5.96 2.68 -24.43
CA LYS A 315 -7.01 2.14 -25.31
C LYS A 315 -6.49 1.13 -26.33
N VAL A 316 -5.26 1.30 -26.82
CA VAL A 316 -4.63 0.42 -27.79
C VAL A 316 -3.50 -0.33 -27.13
N GLY A 317 -3.60 -1.64 -27.09
CA GLY A 317 -2.59 -2.52 -26.49
C GLY A 317 -2.85 -3.99 -26.88
N THR A 318 -2.18 -4.89 -26.22
CA THR A 318 -2.31 -6.34 -26.40
C THR A 318 -2.36 -7.07 -25.07
N TRP A 319 -3.19 -8.12 -25.00
CA TRP A 319 -3.15 -9.05 -23.89
C TRP A 319 -1.98 -10.03 -24.08
N GLU A 320 -1.07 -10.03 -23.11
CA GLU A 320 0.09 -10.90 -23.10
C GLU A 320 0.00 -11.88 -21.92
N PRO A 321 0.52 -13.12 -22.07
CA PRO A 321 0.49 -14.09 -20.98
C PRO A 321 1.44 -13.71 -19.85
N GLY A 322 0.95 -13.80 -18.62
CA GLY A 322 1.76 -13.73 -17.41
C GLY A 322 2.43 -15.07 -17.07
N PRO A 323 3.17 -15.15 -15.94
CA PRO A 323 3.90 -16.35 -15.52
C PRO A 323 2.97 -17.47 -15.03
N GLY A 324 1.72 -17.15 -14.75
CA GLY A 324 0.72 -18.09 -14.28
C GLY A 324 1.09 -18.77 -12.96
N TYR A 325 0.63 -20.00 -12.78
CA TYR A 325 0.86 -20.76 -11.56
C TYR A 325 2.34 -21.11 -11.30
N ASN A 326 3.20 -21.11 -12.33
CA ASN A 326 4.63 -21.46 -12.18
C ASN A 326 5.36 -20.55 -11.17
N LEU A 327 5.06 -19.26 -11.19
CA LEU A 327 5.60 -18.31 -10.20
C LEU A 327 5.17 -18.69 -8.78
N PHE A 328 3.88 -18.85 -8.54
CA PHE A 328 3.34 -19.14 -7.19
C PHE A 328 3.73 -20.52 -6.69
N LYS A 329 3.90 -21.48 -7.60
CA LYS A 329 4.49 -22.78 -7.29
C LYS A 329 5.92 -22.62 -6.77
N ALA A 330 6.77 -21.85 -7.46
CA ALA A 330 8.15 -21.59 -7.05
C ALA A 330 8.21 -20.85 -5.69
N VAL A 331 7.32 -19.89 -5.48
CA VAL A 331 7.15 -19.20 -4.18
C VAL A 331 6.81 -20.20 -3.08
N LYS A 332 5.79 -21.04 -3.29
CA LYS A 332 5.37 -22.05 -2.32
C LYS A 332 6.45 -23.08 -2.01
N GLU A 333 7.17 -23.56 -3.04
CA GLU A 333 8.26 -24.52 -2.88
C GLU A 333 9.43 -23.93 -2.07
N THR A 334 9.66 -22.63 -2.15
CA THR A 334 10.77 -21.94 -1.47
C THR A 334 10.40 -21.40 -0.10
N LEU A 335 9.24 -20.76 0.04
CA LEU A 335 8.83 -20.02 1.23
C LEU A 335 7.73 -20.73 2.04
N GLY A 336 7.17 -21.83 1.52
CA GLY A 336 6.03 -22.52 2.13
C GLY A 336 4.68 -21.89 1.79
N ASP A 337 3.64 -22.29 2.52
CA ASP A 337 2.31 -21.69 2.41
C ASP A 337 2.29 -20.32 3.09
N LEU A 338 1.93 -19.28 2.34
CA LEU A 338 1.90 -17.90 2.79
C LEU A 338 0.47 -17.36 2.82
N PRO A 339 0.09 -16.54 3.80
CA PRO A 339 -1.21 -15.89 3.87
C PRO A 339 -1.28 -14.72 2.87
N ILE A 340 -1.69 -15.03 1.65
CA ILE A 340 -1.81 -14.07 0.54
C ILE A 340 -3.29 -13.87 0.22
N ILE A 341 -3.67 -12.60 0.01
CA ILE A 341 -4.97 -12.18 -0.54
C ILE A 341 -4.71 -11.72 -1.97
N ALA A 342 -5.48 -12.22 -2.93
CA ALA A 342 -5.37 -11.83 -4.32
C ALA A 342 -6.44 -10.75 -4.65
N GLU A 343 -6.00 -9.60 -5.15
CA GLU A 343 -6.93 -8.63 -5.72
C GLU A 343 -7.38 -9.13 -7.10
N ASP A 344 -8.61 -9.62 -7.16
CA ASP A 344 -9.26 -10.19 -8.34
C ASP A 344 -10.47 -9.36 -8.78
N LEU A 345 -10.35 -8.03 -8.72
CA LEU A 345 -11.40 -7.09 -9.09
C LEU A 345 -11.44 -6.82 -10.60
N GLY A 346 -12.54 -6.23 -11.06
CA GLY A 346 -12.73 -5.87 -12.46
C GLY A 346 -13.14 -7.06 -13.36
N ASN A 347 -12.73 -7.02 -14.61
CA ASN A 347 -13.11 -8.05 -15.60
C ASN A 347 -12.22 -9.28 -15.49
N ILE A 348 -12.57 -10.19 -14.60
CA ILE A 348 -11.83 -11.44 -14.36
C ILE A 348 -12.33 -12.56 -15.28
N ASP A 349 -11.45 -13.01 -16.16
CA ASP A 349 -11.74 -14.09 -17.11
C ASP A 349 -11.56 -15.50 -16.48
N ALA A 350 -11.78 -16.53 -17.30
CA ALA A 350 -11.68 -17.91 -16.84
C ALA A 350 -10.24 -18.32 -16.47
N LYS A 351 -9.20 -17.71 -17.10
CA LYS A 351 -7.80 -18.01 -16.84
C LYS A 351 -7.39 -17.45 -15.48
N ALA A 352 -7.73 -16.20 -15.19
CA ALA A 352 -7.44 -15.56 -13.90
C ALA A 352 -8.18 -16.26 -12.77
N ARG A 353 -9.46 -16.63 -12.95
CA ARG A 353 -10.20 -17.46 -11.96
C ARG A 353 -9.54 -18.81 -11.71
N LYS A 354 -9.04 -19.48 -12.79
CA LYS A 354 -8.32 -20.74 -12.64
C LYS A 354 -7.02 -20.54 -11.86
N LEU A 355 -6.24 -19.49 -12.16
CA LEU A 355 -5.02 -19.19 -11.44
C LEU A 355 -5.28 -18.98 -9.94
N LEU A 356 -6.30 -18.19 -9.61
CA LEU A 356 -6.71 -17.96 -8.22
C LEU A 356 -7.06 -19.28 -7.51
N ALA A 357 -7.84 -20.13 -8.17
CA ALA A 357 -8.22 -21.44 -7.65
C ALA A 357 -7.00 -22.38 -7.47
N ASP A 358 -6.08 -22.41 -8.43
CA ASP A 358 -4.84 -23.22 -8.38
C ASP A 358 -3.94 -22.77 -7.21
N CYS A 359 -3.89 -21.46 -6.90
CA CYS A 359 -3.15 -20.90 -5.77
C CYS A 359 -3.86 -21.15 -4.42
N GLY A 360 -5.18 -21.27 -4.42
CA GLY A 360 -6.00 -21.41 -3.21
C GLY A 360 -6.12 -20.10 -2.40
N TYR A 361 -5.73 -18.97 -2.96
CA TYR A 361 -5.81 -17.68 -2.26
C TYR A 361 -7.25 -17.15 -2.19
N PRO A 362 -7.66 -16.47 -1.10
CA PRO A 362 -8.90 -15.72 -1.08
C PRO A 362 -8.83 -14.56 -2.06
N GLY A 363 -9.89 -14.38 -2.85
CA GLY A 363 -10.15 -13.19 -3.64
C GLY A 363 -10.91 -12.15 -2.84
N MET A 364 -11.16 -10.99 -3.45
CA MET A 364 -11.86 -9.86 -2.86
C MET A 364 -13.31 -9.77 -3.31
N LYS A 365 -14.18 -9.23 -2.46
CA LYS A 365 -15.59 -8.92 -2.71
C LYS A 365 -15.88 -7.50 -2.25
N ILE A 366 -16.26 -6.64 -3.17
CA ILE A 366 -16.56 -5.23 -2.89
C ILE A 366 -18.07 -5.04 -2.90
N LEU A 367 -18.66 -4.73 -1.74
CA LEU A 367 -20.12 -4.64 -1.61
C LEU A 367 -20.71 -3.57 -2.53
N GLU A 368 -20.07 -2.43 -2.70
CA GLU A 368 -20.53 -1.38 -3.63
C GLU A 368 -20.78 -1.92 -5.04
N PHE A 369 -19.89 -2.79 -5.56
CA PHE A 369 -20.05 -3.40 -6.88
C PHE A 369 -21.23 -4.38 -6.94
N GLY A 370 -21.67 -4.86 -5.79
CA GLY A 370 -22.83 -5.74 -5.67
C GLY A 370 -24.17 -5.08 -6.03
N PHE A 371 -24.21 -3.74 -6.03
CA PHE A 371 -25.44 -2.95 -6.18
C PHE A 371 -25.55 -2.13 -7.47
N PHE A 372 -24.56 -2.16 -8.35
CA PHE A 372 -24.69 -1.54 -9.67
C PHE A 372 -25.72 -2.25 -10.56
N ASP A 373 -25.94 -3.54 -10.31
CA ASP A 373 -26.94 -4.36 -10.97
C ASP A 373 -28.08 -4.68 -9.99
N VAL A 374 -29.21 -4.00 -10.14
CA VAL A 374 -30.42 -4.20 -9.31
C VAL A 374 -31.08 -5.57 -9.50
N THR A 375 -30.61 -6.40 -10.45
CA THR A 375 -31.13 -7.77 -10.65
C THR A 375 -30.58 -8.77 -9.64
N GLY A 376 -29.60 -8.38 -8.82
CA GLY A 376 -28.94 -9.24 -7.84
C GLY A 376 -28.01 -10.30 -8.44
N LYS A 377 -27.60 -10.14 -9.70
CA LYS A 377 -26.71 -11.10 -10.39
C LYS A 377 -25.23 -10.75 -10.26
N SER A 378 -24.89 -9.60 -9.69
CA SER A 378 -23.49 -9.22 -9.46
C SER A 378 -22.76 -10.30 -8.63
N ILE A 379 -21.54 -10.63 -9.01
CA ILE A 379 -20.69 -11.58 -8.31
C ILE A 379 -20.24 -11.06 -6.93
N ASP A 380 -20.34 -9.75 -6.72
CA ASP A 380 -20.00 -9.06 -5.47
C ASP A 380 -21.22 -8.84 -4.56
N ALA A 381 -22.43 -9.24 -5.00
CA ALA A 381 -23.61 -9.16 -4.15
C ALA A 381 -23.41 -9.98 -2.86
N PRO A 382 -23.81 -9.47 -1.67
CA PRO A 382 -23.51 -10.13 -0.39
C PRO A 382 -23.93 -11.59 -0.30
N HIS A 383 -25.08 -11.96 -0.94
CA HIS A 383 -25.57 -13.35 -0.99
C HIS A 383 -24.76 -14.27 -1.93
N ARG A 384 -23.81 -13.72 -2.70
CA ARG A 384 -22.91 -14.47 -3.59
C ARG A 384 -21.47 -14.57 -3.05
N CYS A 385 -21.20 -13.99 -1.90
CA CYS A 385 -19.93 -14.19 -1.21
C CYS A 385 -19.70 -15.67 -0.94
N ILE A 386 -18.44 -16.07 -0.92
CA ILE A 386 -18.00 -17.43 -0.59
C ILE A 386 -17.06 -17.38 0.63
N PRO A 387 -16.93 -18.46 1.41
CA PRO A 387 -16.06 -18.47 2.59
C PRO A 387 -14.63 -17.99 2.27
N ASN A 388 -13.93 -18.67 1.35
CA ASN A 388 -12.56 -18.30 0.98
C ASN A 388 -12.52 -16.98 0.19
N SER A 389 -12.89 -15.89 0.85
CA SER A 389 -12.83 -14.52 0.31
C SER A 389 -12.68 -13.49 1.42
N VAL A 390 -12.25 -12.30 1.05
CA VAL A 390 -12.24 -11.11 1.90
C VAL A 390 -13.29 -10.14 1.34
N ALA A 391 -14.29 -9.80 2.15
CA ALA A 391 -15.32 -8.83 1.77
C ALA A 391 -14.96 -7.44 2.31
N TYR A 392 -15.30 -6.42 1.52
CA TYR A 392 -15.08 -5.00 1.82
C TYR A 392 -16.36 -4.21 1.61
N THR A 393 -16.54 -3.09 2.32
CA THR A 393 -17.53 -2.07 1.91
C THR A 393 -17.11 -1.48 0.57
N GLY A 394 -15.98 -0.85 0.53
CA GLY A 394 -15.16 -0.37 -0.58
C GLY A 394 -13.69 -0.49 -0.20
N THR A 395 -12.77 -0.10 -1.09
CA THR A 395 -11.33 -0.02 -0.85
C THR A 395 -10.88 1.45 -0.87
N HIS A 396 -9.56 1.69 -0.84
CA HIS A 396 -8.98 3.01 -1.03
C HIS A 396 -9.22 3.62 -2.42
N ASP A 397 -9.56 2.80 -3.43
CA ASP A 397 -9.85 3.21 -4.80
C ASP A 397 -11.34 3.49 -5.06
N ASN A 398 -12.20 3.02 -4.17
CA ASN A 398 -13.64 3.20 -4.27
C ASN A 398 -14.07 4.58 -3.71
N GLU A 399 -15.30 4.95 -3.97
CA GLU A 399 -15.96 6.03 -3.23
C GLU A 399 -16.14 5.62 -1.76
N VAL A 400 -16.35 6.59 -0.88
CA VAL A 400 -16.81 6.30 0.48
C VAL A 400 -18.30 5.98 0.41
N VAL A 401 -18.78 5.04 1.20
CA VAL A 401 -20.18 4.53 1.13
C VAL A 401 -21.23 5.64 1.06
N ASN A 402 -21.08 6.72 1.82
CA ASN A 402 -22.03 7.84 1.77
C ASN A 402 -21.99 8.59 0.43
N GLY A 403 -20.79 8.82 -0.13
CA GLY A 403 -20.60 9.40 -1.46
C GLY A 403 -21.17 8.50 -2.53
N TRP A 404 -20.77 7.24 -2.53
CA TRP A 404 -21.24 6.22 -3.42
C TRP A 404 -22.79 6.13 -3.46
N TYR A 405 -23.44 6.03 -2.29
CA TYR A 405 -24.89 5.94 -2.20
C TYR A 405 -25.58 7.19 -2.77
N ASN A 406 -25.05 8.38 -2.50
CA ASN A 406 -25.61 9.63 -3.03
C ASN A 406 -25.49 9.75 -4.55
N ASN A 407 -24.52 9.08 -5.16
CA ASN A 407 -24.27 9.06 -6.61
C ASN A 407 -25.08 7.97 -7.34
N LEU A 408 -25.72 7.05 -6.62
CA LEU A 408 -26.61 6.04 -7.20
C LEU A 408 -27.90 6.70 -7.75
N ASP A 409 -28.46 6.10 -8.78
CA ASP A 409 -29.79 6.49 -9.23
C ASP A 409 -30.89 6.05 -8.23
N PRO A 410 -32.10 6.61 -8.30
CA PRO A 410 -33.18 6.29 -7.37
C PRO A 410 -33.56 4.80 -7.30
N GLU A 411 -33.47 4.06 -8.39
CA GLU A 411 -33.78 2.62 -8.45
C GLU A 411 -32.72 1.82 -7.71
N GLN A 412 -31.44 2.19 -7.87
CA GLN A 412 -30.33 1.59 -7.16
C GLN A 412 -30.38 1.90 -5.65
N GLN A 413 -30.69 3.15 -5.27
CA GLN A 413 -30.86 3.52 -3.85
C GLN A 413 -32.00 2.72 -3.18
N GLU A 414 -33.17 2.60 -3.87
CA GLU A 414 -34.29 1.78 -3.40
C GLU A 414 -33.85 0.31 -3.25
N TYR A 415 -33.08 -0.20 -4.20
CA TYR A 415 -32.57 -1.58 -4.14
C TYR A 415 -31.61 -1.78 -2.96
N VAL A 416 -30.68 -0.86 -2.70
CA VAL A 416 -29.78 -0.91 -1.54
C VAL A 416 -30.58 -0.88 -0.24
N ASP A 417 -31.55 0.02 -0.12
CA ASP A 417 -32.38 0.16 1.08
C ASP A 417 -33.22 -1.08 1.35
N ALA A 418 -33.86 -1.62 0.31
CA ALA A 418 -34.66 -2.84 0.41
C ALA A 418 -33.78 -4.06 0.75
N TYR A 419 -32.66 -4.22 0.06
CA TYR A 419 -31.76 -5.35 0.25
C TYR A 419 -31.13 -5.35 1.66
N SER A 420 -30.66 -4.19 2.12
CA SER A 420 -30.07 -4.03 3.46
C SER A 420 -31.11 -4.04 4.58
N ASN A 421 -32.39 -3.92 4.25
CA ASN A 421 -33.47 -3.66 5.23
C ASN A 421 -33.14 -2.45 6.11
N ARG A 422 -32.61 -1.40 5.49
CA ARG A 422 -32.21 -0.17 6.20
C ARG A 422 -33.41 0.50 6.85
N LYS A 423 -33.26 0.86 8.12
CA LYS A 423 -34.30 1.59 8.84
C LYS A 423 -34.22 3.09 8.52
N PRO A 424 -35.34 3.84 8.57
CA PRO A 424 -35.34 5.28 8.22
C PRO A 424 -34.34 6.14 9.03
N ILE A 425 -33.98 5.70 10.24
CA ILE A 425 -33.03 6.41 11.12
C ILE A 425 -31.60 5.83 11.01
N GLU A 426 -31.42 4.70 10.33
CA GLU A 426 -30.12 4.04 10.19
C GLU A 426 -29.35 4.73 9.05
N LYS A 427 -28.10 5.10 9.32
CA LYS A 427 -27.19 5.66 8.31
C LYS A 427 -26.86 4.60 7.27
N VAL A 428 -26.60 5.00 6.02
CA VAL A 428 -26.30 4.03 4.96
C VAL A 428 -24.97 3.31 5.24
N SER A 429 -23.97 4.00 5.76
CA SER A 429 -22.71 3.40 6.20
C SER A 429 -22.92 2.30 7.24
N GLN A 430 -23.80 2.52 8.22
CA GLN A 430 -24.15 1.52 9.23
C GLN A 430 -24.84 0.30 8.63
N ALA A 431 -25.75 0.50 7.68
CA ALA A 431 -26.43 -0.58 6.97
C ALA A 431 -25.44 -1.42 6.14
N MET A 432 -24.51 -0.76 5.43
CA MET A 432 -23.47 -1.42 4.65
C MET A 432 -22.47 -2.19 5.55
N LEU A 433 -22.03 -1.61 6.65
CA LEU A 433 -21.19 -2.30 7.65
C LEU A 433 -21.90 -3.53 8.21
N ARG A 434 -23.18 -3.43 8.54
CA ARG A 434 -24.00 -4.57 9.01
C ARG A 434 -24.07 -5.67 7.97
N MET A 435 -24.29 -5.33 6.69
CA MET A 435 -24.28 -6.31 5.59
C MET A 435 -22.90 -6.95 5.43
N LEU A 436 -21.84 -6.14 5.43
CA LEU A 436 -20.46 -6.61 5.35
C LEU A 436 -20.16 -7.69 6.40
N PHE A 437 -20.45 -7.39 7.66
CA PHE A 437 -20.21 -8.31 8.76
C PHE A 437 -21.10 -9.55 8.71
N ALA A 438 -22.28 -9.47 8.07
CA ALA A 438 -23.19 -10.58 7.88
C ALA A 438 -22.78 -11.54 6.75
N THR A 439 -21.89 -11.14 5.81
CA THR A 439 -21.45 -11.99 4.69
C THR A 439 -20.86 -13.32 5.18
N VAL A 440 -20.81 -14.32 4.30
CA VAL A 440 -20.17 -15.62 4.61
C VAL A 440 -18.67 -15.62 4.37
N SER A 441 -18.10 -14.54 3.85
CA SER A 441 -16.64 -14.38 3.68
C SER A 441 -15.91 -14.61 4.99
N ASP A 442 -14.76 -15.30 4.96
CA ASP A 442 -13.97 -15.60 6.16
C ASP A 442 -13.48 -14.30 6.82
N THR A 443 -13.15 -13.29 6.04
CA THR A 443 -12.70 -11.98 6.54
C THR A 443 -13.59 -10.86 6.01
N ALA A 444 -13.89 -9.87 6.86
CA ALA A 444 -14.61 -8.65 6.52
C ALA A 444 -13.75 -7.44 6.90
N ILE A 445 -13.45 -6.58 5.94
CA ILE A 445 -12.64 -5.37 6.13
C ILE A 445 -13.50 -4.14 5.81
N ALA A 446 -13.62 -3.24 6.76
CA ALA A 446 -14.26 -1.94 6.57
C ALA A 446 -13.20 -0.85 6.36
N THR A 447 -13.48 0.15 5.51
CA THR A 447 -12.66 1.36 5.49
C THR A 447 -12.91 2.18 6.75
N MET A 448 -11.89 2.87 7.24
CA MET A 448 -12.07 3.73 8.42
C MET A 448 -13.08 4.85 8.15
N GLN A 449 -13.10 5.38 6.94
CA GLN A 449 -14.04 6.42 6.52
C GLN A 449 -15.50 5.98 6.68
N ASP A 450 -15.82 4.73 6.33
CA ASP A 450 -17.17 4.18 6.49
C ASP A 450 -17.53 3.95 7.97
N VAL A 451 -16.57 3.51 8.77
CA VAL A 451 -16.74 3.38 10.23
C VAL A 451 -17.02 4.73 10.86
N LEU A 452 -16.38 5.78 10.38
CA LEU A 452 -16.57 7.17 10.83
C LEU A 452 -17.80 7.84 10.23
N ASP A 453 -18.48 7.20 9.28
CA ASP A 453 -19.64 7.76 8.58
C ASP A 453 -19.32 9.08 7.86
N LEU A 454 -18.18 9.13 7.18
CA LEU A 454 -17.72 10.31 6.43
C LEU A 454 -18.32 10.34 5.02
N GLY A 455 -18.16 11.47 4.35
CA GLY A 455 -18.58 11.70 2.97
C GLY A 455 -17.43 11.60 1.96
N GLU A 456 -17.73 12.00 0.70
CA GLU A 456 -16.82 11.93 -0.44
C GLU A 456 -15.52 12.74 -0.23
N GLU A 457 -15.54 13.77 0.62
CA GLU A 457 -14.39 14.59 0.98
C GLU A 457 -13.25 13.79 1.65
N SER A 458 -13.57 12.59 2.16
CA SER A 458 -12.62 11.69 2.81
C SER A 458 -12.11 10.57 1.89
N ARG A 459 -12.46 10.58 0.61
CA ARG A 459 -12.00 9.61 -0.36
C ARG A 459 -10.47 9.62 -0.46
N MET A 460 -9.87 8.41 -0.46
CA MET A 460 -8.41 8.26 -0.45
C MET A 460 -7.81 8.42 -1.84
N ASN A 461 -8.39 7.76 -2.83
CA ASN A 461 -7.89 7.78 -4.21
C ASN A 461 -9.03 7.78 -5.23
N MET A 462 -8.86 8.58 -6.28
CA MET A 462 -9.67 8.53 -7.48
C MET A 462 -8.77 8.02 -8.62
N PRO A 463 -8.91 6.76 -9.04
CA PRO A 463 -8.09 6.18 -10.10
C PRO A 463 -8.10 7.02 -11.37
N SER A 464 -6.98 7.03 -12.10
CA SER A 464 -6.77 7.82 -13.32
C SER A 464 -6.73 9.35 -13.13
N THR A 465 -6.59 9.86 -11.91
CA THR A 465 -6.40 11.29 -11.63
C THR A 465 -5.02 11.56 -11.01
N ILE A 466 -4.53 12.78 -11.18
CA ILE A 466 -3.27 13.25 -10.58
C ILE A 466 -3.59 14.43 -9.67
N GLY A 467 -3.07 14.36 -8.42
CA GLY A 467 -3.33 15.36 -7.38
C GLY A 467 -4.66 15.17 -6.65
N GLY A 468 -4.72 15.64 -5.41
CA GLY A 468 -5.90 15.50 -4.53
C GLY A 468 -6.13 14.09 -3.98
N ASN A 469 -5.21 13.14 -4.25
CA ASN A 469 -5.27 11.77 -3.76
C ASN A 469 -4.31 11.57 -2.59
N TRP A 470 -4.56 10.56 -1.77
CA TRP A 470 -3.69 10.11 -0.66
C TRP A 470 -3.57 11.12 0.49
N GLU A 471 -4.37 12.18 0.48
CA GLU A 471 -4.27 13.32 1.39
C GLU A 471 -5.09 13.16 2.67
N TRP A 472 -6.18 12.38 2.63
CA TRP A 472 -7.12 12.32 3.74
C TRP A 472 -6.49 11.86 5.06
N ARG A 473 -6.88 12.53 6.16
CA ARG A 473 -6.47 12.20 7.51
C ARG A 473 -7.65 12.23 8.47
N MET A 474 -7.68 11.29 9.40
CA MET A 474 -8.62 11.23 10.52
C MET A 474 -8.22 12.23 11.61
N LYS A 475 -9.17 12.79 12.33
CA LYS A 475 -8.92 13.52 13.58
C LYS A 475 -9.01 12.59 14.78
N ALA A 476 -8.25 12.88 15.84
CA ALA A 476 -8.25 12.05 17.05
C ALA A 476 -9.64 11.96 17.71
N GLU A 477 -10.38 13.07 17.70
CA GLU A 477 -11.74 13.17 18.24
C GLU A 477 -12.81 12.39 17.45
N ASP A 478 -12.49 11.90 16.24
CA ASP A 478 -13.43 11.11 15.45
C ASP A 478 -13.67 9.71 16.05
N LEU A 479 -12.76 9.20 16.87
CA LEU A 479 -12.91 7.90 17.55
C LEU A 479 -13.83 8.00 18.77
N THR A 480 -15.10 8.40 18.56
CA THR A 480 -16.09 8.50 19.62
C THR A 480 -16.50 7.15 20.20
N GLN A 481 -16.95 7.14 21.46
CA GLN A 481 -17.44 5.92 22.11
C GLN A 481 -18.62 5.30 21.35
N GLU A 482 -19.52 6.10 20.79
CA GLU A 482 -20.66 5.62 19.99
C GLU A 482 -20.18 4.79 18.79
N ARG A 483 -19.15 5.27 18.06
CA ARG A 483 -18.58 4.56 16.89
C ARG A 483 -17.89 3.26 17.30
N LYS A 484 -17.15 3.29 18.41
CA LYS A 484 -16.52 2.09 18.98
C LYS A 484 -17.57 1.05 19.40
N ASP A 485 -18.61 1.46 20.11
CA ASP A 485 -19.69 0.59 20.56
C ASP A 485 -20.45 -0.03 19.39
N PHE A 486 -20.72 0.75 18.32
CA PHE A 486 -21.36 0.27 17.12
C PHE A 486 -20.51 -0.82 16.44
N LEU A 487 -19.22 -0.53 16.21
CA LEU A 487 -18.29 -1.48 15.57
C LEU A 487 -18.15 -2.77 16.40
N THR A 488 -17.94 -2.64 17.71
CA THR A 488 -17.86 -3.78 18.64
C THR A 488 -19.13 -4.62 18.60
N LYS A 489 -20.28 -3.97 18.61
CA LYS A 489 -21.60 -4.66 18.53
C LYS A 489 -21.71 -5.45 17.22
N MET A 490 -21.33 -4.88 16.07
CA MET A 490 -21.38 -5.58 14.79
C MET A 490 -20.41 -6.77 14.77
N THR A 491 -19.21 -6.57 15.27
CA THR A 491 -18.17 -7.59 15.36
C THR A 491 -18.65 -8.80 16.15
N LEU A 492 -19.19 -8.58 17.33
CA LEU A 492 -19.68 -9.66 18.21
C LEU A 492 -20.97 -10.31 17.69
N LEU A 493 -21.92 -9.51 17.17
CA LEU A 493 -23.20 -10.02 16.66
C LEU A 493 -23.01 -11.05 15.54
N TYR A 494 -22.01 -10.82 14.67
CA TYR A 494 -21.73 -11.69 13.54
C TYR A 494 -20.56 -12.64 13.76
N GLN A 495 -20.14 -12.82 15.03
CA GLN A 495 -19.06 -13.74 15.45
C GLN A 495 -17.75 -13.51 14.67
N ARG A 496 -17.32 -12.26 14.55
CA ARG A 496 -16.07 -11.87 13.92
C ARG A 496 -15.02 -11.35 14.91
N GLY A 497 -15.36 -11.39 16.21
CA GLY A 497 -14.47 -10.92 17.26
C GLY A 497 -13.24 -11.80 17.41
N ASN A 498 -12.12 -11.16 17.71
CA ASN A 498 -10.90 -11.85 18.07
C ASN A 498 -11.03 -12.42 19.49
N GLU A 499 -11.05 -13.75 19.59
CA GLU A 499 -11.22 -14.46 20.89
C GLU A 499 -10.07 -14.18 21.87
N ASN A 500 -8.92 -13.69 21.39
CA ASN A 500 -7.78 -13.34 22.25
C ASN A 500 -7.92 -11.96 22.93
N HIS A 501 -8.99 -11.22 22.66
CA HIS A 501 -9.28 -9.92 23.25
C HIS A 501 -10.27 -9.95 24.42
N ASP A 502 -10.55 -11.12 24.98
CA ASP A 502 -11.44 -11.33 26.13
C ASP A 502 -10.72 -11.18 27.48
#